data_3d36c926dc73f73c8759c60762339b61
#
_entry.id   3d36c926dc73f73c8759c60762339b61
#
_cell.length_a   1.000
_cell.length_b   1.000
_cell.length_c   1.000
_cell.angle_alpha   90.00
_cell.angle_beta   90.00
_cell.angle_gamma   90.00
#
_symmetry.space_group_name_H-M   'P 1'
#
loop_
_entity.id
_entity.type
_entity.pdbx_description
1 polymer ?
#
loop_
_entity_poly.entity_id
_entity_poly.type
_entity_poly.pdbx_seq_one_letter_code
_entity_poly.pdbx_strand_id
1 'polypeptide(L)'
;LLVSGVNPFLAFAVGIILGFSLGIVNGILVAKVKLQPFIATLGTMSIYRGVAYIITGGWPVLDIPENFRKALDGDIFGVIPSSVVLLFVVGIIIWIILKYTRFGNYIYALGSNEEATKLSGVNVDFNKMMAYAICGVGAALAGMVLLARLGTGEPTAGQGYELNAIAAAAVGGTSLMGGKGTML
;
A
#
# COMPACT_ATOMS: atom_id res chain seq x y z
N LEU A 1 -17.81 -7.36 4.10
CA LEU A 1 -17.64 -8.56 3.27
C LEU A 1 -17.33 -9.80 4.11
N LEU A 2 -16.30 -9.79 4.96
CA LEU A 2 -15.95 -10.97 5.79
C LEU A 2 -17.10 -11.37 6.72
N VAL A 3 -17.70 -10.40 7.42
CA VAL A 3 -18.83 -10.61 8.34
C VAL A 3 -20.11 -11.03 7.60
N SER A 4 -20.25 -10.66 6.31
CA SER A 4 -21.39 -11.08 5.47
C SER A 4 -21.27 -12.51 4.92
N GLY A 5 -20.33 -13.32 5.42
CA GLY A 5 -20.16 -14.72 5.00
C GLY A 5 -19.49 -14.91 3.64
N VAL A 6 -18.87 -13.88 3.09
CA VAL A 6 -18.12 -13.97 1.83
C VAL A 6 -16.84 -14.79 2.04
N ASN A 7 -16.51 -15.62 1.06
CA ASN A 7 -15.28 -16.42 1.09
C ASN A 7 -14.05 -15.54 1.40
N PRO A 8 -13.20 -15.92 2.37
CA PRO A 8 -12.01 -15.15 2.76
C PRO A 8 -11.09 -14.79 1.59
N PHE A 9 -10.94 -15.68 0.59
CA PHE A 9 -10.15 -15.42 -0.61
C PHE A 9 -10.73 -14.30 -1.48
N LEU A 10 -12.07 -14.26 -1.62
CA LEU A 10 -12.74 -13.16 -2.34
C LEU A 10 -12.59 -11.84 -1.58
N ALA A 11 -12.74 -11.84 -0.26
CA ALA A 11 -12.53 -10.64 0.54
C ALA A 11 -11.09 -10.11 0.43
N PHE A 12 -10.10 -11.01 0.41
CA PHE A 12 -8.69 -10.66 0.19
C PHE A 12 -8.47 -10.05 -1.21
N ALA A 13 -8.99 -10.69 -2.26
CA ALA A 13 -8.88 -10.18 -3.62
C ALA A 13 -9.55 -8.80 -3.79
N VAL A 14 -10.74 -8.61 -3.22
CA VAL A 14 -11.43 -7.32 -3.22
C VAL A 14 -10.62 -6.27 -2.47
N GLY A 15 -10.00 -6.61 -1.34
CA GLY A 15 -9.12 -5.71 -0.59
C GLY A 15 -7.94 -5.22 -1.44
N ILE A 16 -7.28 -6.11 -2.20
CA ILE A 16 -6.19 -5.76 -3.12
C ILE A 16 -6.70 -4.86 -4.25
N ILE A 17 -7.83 -5.20 -4.86
CA ILE A 17 -8.42 -4.39 -5.95
C ILE A 17 -8.79 -2.99 -5.46
N LEU A 18 -9.36 -2.89 -4.26
CA LEU A 18 -9.67 -1.60 -3.65
C LEU A 18 -8.39 -0.80 -3.39
N GLY A 19 -7.36 -1.40 -2.77
CA GLY A 19 -6.08 -0.73 -2.56
C GLY A 19 -5.44 -0.24 -3.84
N PHE A 20 -5.43 -1.07 -4.88
CA PHE A 20 -4.95 -0.72 -6.22
C PHE A 20 -5.73 0.47 -6.81
N SER A 21 -7.06 0.43 -6.75
CA SER A 21 -7.95 1.48 -7.27
C SER A 21 -7.76 2.80 -6.55
N LEU A 22 -7.69 2.79 -5.21
CA LEU A 22 -7.45 3.98 -4.40
C LEU A 22 -6.05 4.55 -4.63
N GLY A 23 -5.06 3.68 -4.84
CA GLY A 23 -3.72 4.07 -5.27
C GLY A 23 -3.72 4.75 -6.64
N ILE A 24 -4.47 4.22 -7.63
CA ILE A 24 -4.62 4.88 -8.94
C ILE A 24 -5.25 6.25 -8.80
N VAL A 25 -6.27 6.43 -7.95
CA VAL A 25 -6.87 7.75 -7.72
C VAL A 25 -5.80 8.75 -7.25
N ASN A 26 -4.97 8.39 -6.27
CA ASN A 26 -3.84 9.21 -5.84
C ASN A 26 -2.86 9.49 -7.00
N GLY A 27 -2.54 8.45 -7.76
CA GLY A 27 -1.68 8.58 -8.94
C GLY A 27 -2.22 9.54 -9.98
N ILE A 28 -3.52 9.54 -10.26
CA ILE A 28 -4.17 10.48 -11.18
C ILE A 28 -4.07 11.92 -10.66
N LEU A 29 -4.36 12.13 -9.37
CA LEU A 29 -4.28 13.45 -8.75
C LEU A 29 -2.87 14.05 -8.86
N VAL A 30 -1.85 13.24 -8.66
CA VAL A 30 -0.45 13.69 -8.72
C VAL A 30 0.06 13.78 -10.16
N ALA A 31 -0.18 12.75 -10.99
CA ALA A 31 0.39 12.68 -12.33
C ALA A 31 -0.36 13.56 -13.34
N LYS A 32 -1.70 13.51 -13.37
CA LYS A 32 -2.51 14.25 -14.36
C LYS A 32 -2.97 15.61 -13.87
N VAL A 33 -3.52 15.68 -12.64
CA VAL A 33 -4.00 16.95 -12.07
C VAL A 33 -2.84 17.82 -11.59
N LYS A 34 -1.63 17.23 -11.43
CA LYS A 34 -0.39 17.94 -11.02
C LYS A 34 -0.47 18.53 -9.61
N LEU A 35 -1.27 17.94 -8.75
CA LEU A 35 -1.29 18.31 -7.33
C LEU A 35 0.03 17.91 -6.67
N GLN A 36 0.45 18.71 -5.69
CA GLN A 36 1.62 18.36 -4.89
C GLN A 36 1.35 17.02 -4.16
N PRO A 37 2.28 16.04 -4.27
CA PRO A 37 2.09 14.69 -3.76
C PRO A 37 1.63 14.62 -2.31
N PHE A 38 2.28 15.39 -1.43
CA PHE A 38 1.98 15.42 -0.02
C PHE A 38 0.56 15.90 0.28
N ILE A 39 0.13 17.00 -0.37
CA ILE A 39 -1.22 17.56 -0.18
C ILE A 39 -2.28 16.59 -0.72
N ALA A 40 -2.06 16.04 -1.90
CA ALA A 40 -2.99 15.11 -2.53
C ALA A 40 -3.22 13.87 -1.65
N THR A 41 -2.15 13.24 -1.15
CA THR A 41 -2.25 12.01 -0.36
C THR A 41 -2.82 12.24 1.04
N LEU A 42 -2.51 13.37 1.71
CA LEU A 42 -3.13 13.71 2.98
C LEU A 42 -4.63 14.01 2.83
N GLY A 43 -5.01 14.72 1.75
CA GLY A 43 -6.42 14.99 1.46
C GLY A 43 -7.21 13.71 1.21
N THR A 44 -6.70 12.82 0.36
CA THR A 44 -7.36 11.53 0.09
C THR A 44 -7.38 10.62 1.30
N MET A 45 -6.34 10.60 2.12
CA MET A 45 -6.32 9.86 3.38
C MET A 45 -7.48 10.27 4.29
N SER A 46 -7.71 11.58 4.44
CA SER A 46 -8.82 12.11 5.23
C SER A 46 -10.18 11.71 4.65
N ILE A 47 -10.32 11.76 3.32
CA ILE A 47 -11.55 11.35 2.62
C ILE A 47 -11.79 9.86 2.81
N TYR A 48 -10.79 9.01 2.59
CA TYR A 48 -10.94 7.56 2.72
C TYR A 48 -11.27 7.13 4.16
N ARG A 49 -10.67 7.80 5.13
CA ARG A 49 -11.00 7.60 6.55
C ARG A 49 -12.44 8.03 6.85
N GLY A 50 -12.87 9.19 6.36
CA GLY A 50 -14.24 9.66 6.48
C GLY A 50 -15.25 8.67 5.89
N VAL A 51 -14.96 8.11 4.71
CA VAL A 51 -15.79 7.05 4.09
C VAL A 51 -15.83 5.79 4.96
N ALA A 52 -14.68 5.38 5.52
CA ALA A 52 -14.64 4.23 6.42
C ALA A 52 -15.52 4.45 7.67
N TYR A 53 -15.49 5.64 8.27
CA TYR A 53 -16.38 6.00 9.38
C TYR A 53 -17.86 5.96 9.01
N ILE A 54 -18.22 6.46 7.83
CA ILE A 54 -19.61 6.43 7.36
C ILE A 54 -20.08 4.98 7.18
N ILE A 55 -19.25 4.12 6.55
CA ILE A 55 -19.61 2.72 6.30
C ILE A 55 -19.74 1.92 7.59
N THR A 56 -18.89 2.18 8.59
CA THR A 56 -18.89 1.44 9.87
C THR A 56 -19.81 2.07 10.91
N GLY A 57 -20.37 3.26 10.65
CA GLY A 57 -21.11 4.03 11.66
C GLY A 57 -20.22 4.50 12.82
N GLY A 58 -18.90 4.50 12.65
CA GLY A 58 -17.92 4.84 13.68
C GLY A 58 -17.59 3.72 14.67
N TRP A 59 -18.23 2.56 14.54
CA TRP A 59 -18.03 1.41 15.43
C TRP A 59 -17.04 0.40 14.84
N PRO A 60 -16.29 -0.31 15.69
CA PRO A 60 -15.47 -1.43 15.23
C PRO A 60 -16.34 -2.54 14.63
N VAL A 61 -15.89 -3.09 13.51
CA VAL A 61 -16.50 -4.27 12.89
C VAL A 61 -15.92 -5.51 13.58
N LEU A 62 -16.78 -6.21 14.31
CA LEU A 62 -16.43 -7.41 15.08
C LEU A 62 -16.62 -8.68 14.22
N ASP A 63 -16.30 -9.84 14.80
CA ASP A 63 -16.56 -11.18 14.23
C ASP A 63 -15.83 -11.46 12.90
N ILE A 64 -14.55 -11.11 12.85
CA ILE A 64 -13.69 -11.49 11.71
C ILE A 64 -13.49 -13.01 11.71
N PRO A 65 -13.80 -13.72 10.60
CA PRO A 65 -13.69 -15.17 10.50
C PRO A 65 -12.30 -15.69 10.90
N GLU A 66 -12.30 -16.74 11.71
CA GLU A 66 -11.06 -17.34 12.23
C GLU A 66 -10.12 -17.83 11.13
N ASN A 67 -10.70 -18.35 10.04
CA ASN A 67 -9.94 -18.78 8.86
C ASN A 67 -9.14 -17.64 8.22
N PHE A 68 -9.70 -16.42 8.18
CA PHE A 68 -9.01 -15.24 7.66
C PHE A 68 -7.89 -14.81 8.62
N ARG A 69 -8.15 -14.81 9.92
CA ARG A 69 -7.15 -14.48 10.94
C ARG A 69 -5.98 -15.47 10.91
N LYS A 70 -6.26 -16.78 10.90
CA LYS A 70 -5.21 -17.82 10.83
C LYS A 70 -4.39 -17.74 9.54
N ALA A 71 -4.98 -17.34 8.42
CA ALA A 71 -4.26 -17.20 7.17
C ALA A 71 -3.21 -16.06 7.18
N LEU A 72 -3.49 -14.96 7.88
CA LEU A 72 -2.65 -13.75 7.86
C LEU A 72 -1.86 -13.50 9.16
N ASP A 73 -2.31 -14.05 10.29
CA ASP A 73 -1.66 -13.92 11.60
C ASP A 73 -1.52 -15.27 12.33
N GLY A 74 -1.69 -16.39 11.61
CA GLY A 74 -1.44 -17.72 12.14
C GLY A 74 0.05 -18.07 12.10
N ASP A 75 0.46 -19.07 12.93
CA ASP A 75 1.82 -19.58 12.94
C ASP A 75 2.03 -20.63 11.84
N ILE A 76 3.03 -20.44 11.01
CA ILE A 76 3.53 -21.43 10.06
C ILE A 76 4.55 -22.30 10.79
N PHE A 77 4.31 -23.61 10.83
CA PHE A 77 5.11 -24.59 11.60
C PHE A 77 5.19 -24.30 13.11
N GLY A 78 4.22 -23.53 13.67
CA GLY A 78 4.17 -23.25 15.12
C GLY A 78 5.25 -22.28 15.65
N VAL A 79 6.03 -21.63 14.79
CA VAL A 79 7.14 -20.75 15.19
C VAL A 79 7.15 -19.42 14.43
N ILE A 80 6.78 -19.40 13.15
CA ILE A 80 6.92 -18.22 12.29
C ILE A 80 5.54 -17.64 12.00
N PRO A 81 5.24 -16.41 12.44
CA PRO A 81 3.99 -15.74 12.07
C PRO A 81 3.85 -15.58 10.54
N SER A 82 2.69 -15.89 10.00
CA SER A 82 2.42 -15.78 8.54
C SER A 82 2.60 -14.35 8.02
N SER A 83 2.37 -13.35 8.87
CA SER A 83 2.63 -11.93 8.56
C SER A 83 4.10 -11.63 8.25
N VAL A 84 5.04 -12.32 8.91
CA VAL A 84 6.47 -12.19 8.64
C VAL A 84 6.82 -12.79 7.28
N VAL A 85 6.27 -13.95 6.96
CA VAL A 85 6.46 -14.59 5.64
C VAL A 85 5.89 -13.70 4.53
N LEU A 86 4.70 -13.11 4.75
CA LEU A 86 4.08 -12.16 3.81
C LEU A 86 4.99 -10.94 3.59
N LEU A 87 5.58 -10.38 4.65
CA LEU A 87 6.52 -9.27 4.57
C LEU A 87 7.70 -9.60 3.64
N PHE A 88 8.35 -10.75 3.84
CA PHE A 88 9.48 -11.17 3.01
C PHE A 88 9.07 -11.43 1.56
N VAL A 89 7.93 -12.08 1.34
CA VAL A 89 7.41 -12.35 -0.01
C VAL A 89 7.15 -11.05 -0.75
N VAL A 90 6.42 -10.10 -0.13
CA VAL A 90 6.15 -8.79 -0.72
C VAL A 90 7.43 -8.01 -0.94
N GLY A 91 8.36 -8.01 0.04
CA GLY A 91 9.66 -7.37 -0.08
C GLY A 91 10.47 -7.91 -1.26
N ILE A 92 10.54 -9.23 -1.43
CA ILE A 92 11.24 -9.87 -2.57
C ILE A 92 10.58 -9.50 -3.90
N ILE A 93 9.25 -9.52 -3.99
CA ILE A 93 8.51 -9.13 -5.20
C ILE A 93 8.84 -7.68 -5.58
N ILE A 94 8.75 -6.74 -4.63
CA ILE A 94 9.07 -5.33 -4.88
C ILE A 94 10.55 -5.16 -5.24
N TRP A 95 11.45 -5.87 -4.57
CA TRP A 95 12.88 -5.86 -4.91
C TRP A 95 13.13 -6.32 -6.34
N ILE A 96 12.49 -7.42 -6.79
CA ILE A 96 12.59 -7.92 -8.16
C ILE A 96 12.04 -6.87 -9.15
N ILE A 97 10.88 -6.28 -8.85
CA ILE A 97 10.28 -5.24 -9.70
C ILE A 97 11.23 -4.05 -9.85
N LEU A 98 11.79 -3.55 -8.75
CA LEU A 98 12.66 -2.37 -8.77
C LEU A 98 14.01 -2.65 -9.44
N LYS A 99 14.60 -3.83 -9.21
CA LYS A 99 15.96 -4.15 -9.68
C LYS A 99 16.00 -4.70 -11.10
N TYR A 100 15.04 -5.51 -11.49
CA TYR A 100 15.10 -6.29 -12.73
C TYR A 100 14.11 -5.87 -13.82
N THR A 101 13.19 -4.91 -13.53
CA THR A 101 12.22 -4.48 -14.55
C THR A 101 12.51 -3.09 -15.10
N ARG A 102 12.01 -2.83 -16.32
CA ARG A 102 12.03 -1.48 -16.91
C ARG A 102 11.28 -0.46 -16.07
N PHE A 103 10.22 -0.89 -15.39
CA PHE A 103 9.44 -0.05 -14.48
C PHE A 103 10.31 0.48 -13.34
N GLY A 104 11.11 -0.37 -12.69
CA GLY A 104 12.03 0.06 -11.63
C GLY A 104 13.03 1.11 -12.12
N ASN A 105 13.66 0.87 -13.28
CA ASN A 105 14.59 1.83 -13.87
C ASN A 105 13.92 3.18 -14.16
N TYR A 106 12.68 3.17 -14.66
CA TYR A 106 11.92 4.39 -14.92
C TYR A 106 11.57 5.14 -13.64
N ILE A 107 11.22 4.43 -12.54
CA ILE A 107 10.95 5.06 -11.24
C ILE A 107 12.19 5.77 -10.69
N TYR A 108 13.37 5.16 -10.76
CA TYR A 108 14.63 5.82 -10.35
C TYR A 108 14.98 7.01 -11.24
N ALA A 109 14.82 6.88 -12.55
CA ALA A 109 15.06 7.98 -13.50
C ALA A 109 14.10 9.15 -13.24
N LEU A 110 12.80 8.88 -13.04
CA LEU A 110 11.79 9.89 -12.71
C LEU A 110 12.10 10.63 -11.42
N GLY A 111 12.55 9.90 -10.39
CA GLY A 111 12.94 10.49 -9.12
C GLY A 111 14.20 11.35 -9.21
N SER A 112 15.10 11.08 -10.18
CA SER A 112 16.32 11.84 -10.39
C SER A 112 16.08 13.11 -11.23
N ASN A 113 15.39 12.98 -12.36
CA ASN A 113 15.02 14.10 -13.23
C ASN A 113 13.83 13.73 -14.11
N GLU A 114 12.68 14.29 -13.78
CA GLU A 114 11.42 14.03 -14.47
C GLU A 114 11.43 14.53 -15.93
N GLU A 115 12.00 15.74 -16.18
CA GLU A 115 12.03 16.34 -17.52
C GLU A 115 12.93 15.54 -18.45
N ALA A 116 14.12 15.17 -18.00
CA ALA A 116 15.04 14.36 -18.79
C ALA A 116 14.42 12.97 -19.12
N THR A 117 13.72 12.38 -18.17
CA THR A 117 13.04 11.09 -18.36
C THR A 117 11.92 11.20 -19.38
N LYS A 118 11.14 12.30 -19.35
CA LYS A 118 10.10 12.58 -20.33
C LYS A 118 10.68 12.78 -21.73
N LEU A 119 11.78 13.52 -21.86
CA LEU A 119 12.47 13.73 -23.14
C LEU A 119 13.05 12.43 -23.72
N SER A 120 13.35 11.45 -22.88
CA SER A 120 13.78 10.11 -23.29
C SER A 120 12.60 9.22 -23.77
N GLY A 121 11.39 9.76 -23.92
CA GLY A 121 10.22 9.05 -24.45
C GLY A 121 9.49 8.18 -23.42
N VAL A 122 9.83 8.26 -22.13
CA VAL A 122 9.15 7.49 -21.08
C VAL A 122 7.82 8.16 -20.72
N ASN A 123 6.76 7.37 -20.62
CA ASN A 123 5.46 7.86 -20.15
C ASN A 123 5.49 8.08 -18.63
N VAL A 124 5.82 9.32 -18.24
CA VAL A 124 5.96 9.75 -16.84
C VAL A 124 4.67 9.55 -16.06
N ASP A 125 3.53 10.00 -16.61
CA ASP A 125 2.25 9.96 -15.91
C ASP A 125 1.82 8.52 -15.61
N PHE A 126 1.98 7.61 -16.57
CA PHE A 126 1.67 6.19 -16.37
C PHE A 126 2.55 5.57 -15.28
N ASN A 127 3.86 5.80 -15.31
CA ASN A 127 4.77 5.24 -14.30
C ASN A 127 4.49 5.78 -12.90
N LYS A 128 4.18 7.09 -12.77
CA LYS A 128 3.73 7.68 -11.50
C LYS A 128 2.44 7.01 -11.00
N MET A 129 1.42 6.91 -11.85
CA MET A 129 0.15 6.25 -11.45
C MET A 129 0.37 4.81 -10.98
N MET A 130 1.21 4.05 -11.68
CA MET A 130 1.52 2.67 -11.29
C MET A 130 2.28 2.59 -9.97
N ALA A 131 3.20 3.52 -9.69
CA ALA A 131 3.89 3.58 -8.40
C ALA A 131 2.90 3.78 -7.23
N TYR A 132 1.96 4.72 -7.38
CA TYR A 132 0.90 4.92 -6.38
C TYR A 132 -0.04 3.71 -6.26
N ALA A 133 -0.36 3.04 -7.36
CA ALA A 133 -1.17 1.83 -7.35
C ALA A 133 -0.49 0.69 -6.55
N ILE A 134 0.80 0.48 -6.78
CA ILE A 134 1.60 -0.52 -6.03
C ILE A 134 1.66 -0.16 -4.54
N CYS A 135 1.88 1.12 -4.20
CA CYS A 135 1.80 1.58 -2.80
C CYS A 135 0.42 1.32 -2.18
N GLY A 136 -0.66 1.54 -2.95
CA GLY A 136 -2.03 1.25 -2.50
C GLY A 136 -2.26 -0.23 -2.22
N VAL A 137 -1.71 -1.12 -3.05
CA VAL A 137 -1.74 -2.58 -2.80
C VAL A 137 -0.97 -2.92 -1.52
N GLY A 138 0.23 -2.35 -1.34
CA GLY A 138 1.01 -2.55 -0.12
C GLY A 138 0.26 -2.10 1.15
N ALA A 139 -0.41 -0.94 1.08
CA ALA A 139 -1.23 -0.43 2.17
C ALA A 139 -2.44 -1.35 2.47
N ALA A 140 -3.10 -1.88 1.43
CA ALA A 140 -4.19 -2.83 1.60
C ALA A 140 -3.73 -4.14 2.26
N LEU A 141 -2.58 -4.68 1.85
CA LEU A 141 -1.98 -5.86 2.48
C LEU A 141 -1.67 -5.61 3.95
N ALA A 142 -1.03 -4.48 4.28
CA ALA A 142 -0.75 -4.10 5.66
C ALA A 142 -2.04 -3.94 6.49
N GLY A 143 -3.08 -3.33 5.92
CA GLY A 143 -4.39 -3.20 6.57
C GLY A 143 -5.06 -4.55 6.83
N MET A 144 -4.96 -5.50 5.89
CA MET A 144 -5.50 -6.85 6.08
C MET A 144 -4.75 -7.64 7.16
N VAL A 145 -3.43 -7.51 7.24
CA VAL A 145 -2.63 -8.10 8.33
C VAL A 145 -3.02 -7.48 9.68
N LEU A 146 -3.18 -6.16 9.73
CA LEU A 146 -3.60 -5.46 10.95
C LEU A 146 -5.01 -5.90 11.39
N LEU A 147 -5.95 -6.02 10.45
CA LEU A 147 -7.29 -6.55 10.69
C LEU A 147 -7.25 -7.97 11.27
N ALA A 148 -6.42 -8.85 10.71
CA ALA A 148 -6.28 -10.23 11.19
C ALA A 148 -5.70 -10.27 12.60
N ARG A 149 -4.70 -9.44 12.88
CA ARG A 149 -4.01 -9.35 14.16
C ARG A 149 -4.90 -8.79 15.29
N LEU A 150 -5.63 -7.72 15.00
CA LEU A 150 -6.56 -7.12 15.97
C LEU A 150 -7.83 -7.96 16.15
N GLY A 151 -8.21 -8.75 15.15
CA GLY A 151 -9.47 -9.50 15.13
C GLY A 151 -10.71 -8.63 14.97
N THR A 152 -10.52 -7.33 14.76
CA THR A 152 -11.57 -6.34 14.61
C THR A 152 -11.20 -5.33 13.54
N GLY A 153 -12.17 -4.85 12.78
CA GLY A 153 -11.99 -3.79 11.78
C GLY A 153 -12.28 -2.42 12.38
N GLU A 154 -11.25 -1.71 12.82
CA GLU A 154 -11.39 -0.37 13.37
C GLU A 154 -11.13 0.71 12.32
N PRO A 155 -12.01 1.72 12.19
CA PRO A 155 -11.79 2.86 11.28
C PRO A 155 -10.55 3.71 11.65
N THR A 156 -10.14 3.66 12.93
CA THR A 156 -8.96 4.35 13.46
C THR A 156 -7.67 3.56 13.33
N ALA A 157 -7.74 2.28 12.95
CA ALA A 157 -6.56 1.42 12.84
C ALA A 157 -5.52 2.01 11.87
N GLY A 158 -4.25 1.90 12.23
CA GLY A 158 -3.13 2.39 11.43
C GLY A 158 -2.94 3.91 11.41
N GLN A 159 -3.63 4.67 12.24
CA GLN A 159 -3.42 6.12 12.34
C GLN A 159 -1.99 6.42 12.82
N GLY A 160 -1.27 7.27 12.06
CA GLY A 160 0.13 7.62 12.34
C GLY A 160 1.16 6.63 11.77
N TYR A 161 0.74 5.47 11.23
CA TYR A 161 1.66 4.49 10.65
C TYR A 161 2.34 5.03 9.38
N GLU A 162 1.70 5.97 8.69
CA GLU A 162 2.27 6.68 7.55
C GLU A 162 3.57 7.41 7.93
N LEU A 163 3.60 8.07 9.07
CA LEU A 163 4.80 8.77 9.56
C LEU A 163 5.91 7.79 9.94
N ASN A 164 5.55 6.68 10.59
CA ASN A 164 6.49 5.62 10.94
C ASN A 164 7.09 4.97 9.68
N ALA A 165 6.27 4.74 8.64
CA ALA A 165 6.73 4.17 7.37
C ALA A 165 7.69 5.14 6.64
N ILE A 166 7.37 6.44 6.60
CA ILE A 166 8.24 7.46 6.03
C ILE A 166 9.57 7.53 6.79
N ALA A 167 9.51 7.57 8.13
CA ALA A 167 10.69 7.59 8.98
C ALA A 167 11.57 6.34 8.76
N ALA A 168 10.97 5.15 8.72
CA ALA A 168 11.67 3.90 8.48
C ALA A 168 12.35 3.89 7.10
N ALA A 169 11.68 4.36 6.05
CA ALA A 169 12.25 4.46 4.71
C ALA A 169 13.42 5.46 4.65
N ALA A 170 13.29 6.61 5.32
CA ALA A 170 14.34 7.62 5.40
C ALA A 170 15.57 7.11 6.15
N VAL A 171 15.38 6.46 7.31
CA VAL A 171 16.47 5.85 8.10
C VAL A 171 17.11 4.70 7.32
N GLY A 172 16.32 3.94 6.53
CA GLY A 172 16.81 2.89 5.63
C GLY A 172 17.60 3.40 4.41
N GLY A 173 17.81 4.73 4.28
CA GLY A 173 18.65 5.33 3.25
C GLY A 173 17.92 5.68 1.95
N THR A 174 16.58 5.60 1.91
CA THR A 174 15.81 6.06 0.76
C THR A 174 15.75 7.59 0.75
N SER A 175 16.10 8.20 -0.39
CA SER A 175 16.02 9.64 -0.55
C SER A 175 14.57 10.13 -0.59
N LEU A 176 14.21 11.03 0.30
CA LEU A 176 12.90 11.71 0.27
C LEU A 176 12.74 12.64 -0.93
N MET A 177 13.85 13.06 -1.56
CA MET A 177 13.85 13.85 -2.79
C MET A 177 13.71 13.00 -4.05
N GLY A 178 13.69 11.67 -3.91
CA GLY A 178 13.55 10.72 -5.01
C GLY A 178 14.89 10.30 -5.63
N GLY A 179 14.83 9.39 -6.59
CA GLY A 179 15.92 8.94 -7.46
C GLY A 179 16.97 8.05 -6.81
N LYS A 180 16.98 7.91 -5.50
CA LYS A 180 17.96 7.10 -4.76
C LYS A 180 17.29 6.28 -3.67
N GLY A 181 17.64 5.02 -3.58
CA GLY A 181 17.19 4.07 -2.56
C GLY A 181 17.47 2.65 -2.99
N THR A 182 17.64 1.75 -2.04
CA THR A 182 17.75 0.31 -2.27
C THR A 182 16.84 -0.41 -1.28
N MET A 183 16.42 -1.62 -1.63
CA MET A 183 15.66 -2.49 -0.69
C MET A 183 16.59 -3.33 0.22
N LEU A 184 17.89 -3.23 0.00
CA LEU A 184 18.98 -3.91 0.73
C LEU A 184 20.09 -2.91 1.01
#